data_2ec9cd228443fb55a1ef817036c4cd94
#
_entry.id   2ec9cd228443fb55a1ef817036c4cd94
#
_cell.length_a   1.000
_cell.length_b   1.000
_cell.length_c   1.000
_cell.angle_alpha   90.00
_cell.angle_beta   90.00
_cell.angle_gamma   90.00
#
_symmetry.space_group_name_H-M   'P 1'
#
loop_
_entity.id
_entity.type
_entity.pdbx_description
1 polymer ?
#
loop_
_entity_poly.entity_id
_entity_poly.type
_entity_poly.pdbx_seq_one_letter_code
_entity_poly.pdbx_strand_id
1 'polypeptide(L)'
;MNSKAISLSLGVEPAEPLWKIAPTRDKKGNRASDLLMIIPKLKTKPRHHIQRTLSEIDLALKQFRHLVLFANVDMKLNTLWVSFEAKPGLFAEITAALKLHVPEAVVVGDMSARLNK
;
A
#
# COMPACT_ATOMS: atom_id res chain seq x y z
N MET A 1 -11.84 -15.16 -0.92
CA MET A 1 -11.50 -14.57 -0.88
C MET A 1 -11.52 -13.50 -1.16
N ASN A 2 -11.43 -12.80 -1.10
CA ASN A 2 -11.56 -11.86 -1.40
C ASN A 2 -10.76 -11.02 -1.63
N SER A 3 -10.39 -10.81 -2.21
CA SER A 3 -9.54 -10.09 -2.52
C SER A 3 -9.74 -8.81 -2.52
N LYS A 4 -10.30 -8.30 -1.75
CA LYS A 4 -10.45 -7.08 -1.64
C LYS A 4 -9.44 -6.33 -2.07
N ALA A 5 -8.83 -6.54 -2.88
CA ALA A 5 -8.04 -5.60 -3.41
C ALA A 5 -6.67 -5.49 -3.04
N ILE A 6 -6.10 -6.47 -2.65
CA ILE A 6 -4.66 -6.44 -2.50
C ILE A 6 -4.07 -6.94 -3.80
N SER A 7 -3.35 -6.04 -4.47
CA SER A 7 -2.77 -6.34 -5.76
C SER A 7 -1.30 -5.95 -5.70
N LEU A 8 -0.42 -6.93 -5.85
CA LEU A 8 1.01 -6.68 -5.81
C LEU A 8 1.59 -6.82 -7.20
N SER A 9 2.10 -5.73 -7.72
CA SER A 9 2.63 -5.69 -9.07
C SER A 9 4.14 -5.90 -9.07
N LEU A 10 4.62 -6.79 -9.93
CA LEU A 10 6.03 -7.07 -10.03
C LEU A 10 6.66 -6.45 -11.26
N GLY A 11 6.36 -5.21 -11.50
CA GLY A 11 6.99 -4.50 -12.59
C GLY A 11 6.15 -4.32 -13.84
N VAL A 12 4.93 -4.80 -13.80
CA VAL A 12 4.02 -4.57 -14.90
C VAL A 12 3.32 -3.27 -14.66
N GLU A 13 3.49 -2.33 -15.59
CA GLU A 13 2.85 -1.06 -15.41
C GLU A 13 1.41 -1.13 -15.81
N PRO A 14 0.50 -0.60 -15.00
CA PRO A 14 -0.90 -0.58 -15.39
C PRO A 14 -1.08 0.36 -16.58
N ALA A 15 -2.12 0.11 -17.36
CA ALA A 15 -2.41 0.94 -18.50
C ALA A 15 -2.75 2.36 -18.06
N GLU A 16 -3.26 2.53 -16.86
CA GLU A 16 -3.60 3.83 -16.33
C GLU A 16 -2.80 4.12 -15.08
N PRO A 17 -2.56 5.39 -14.76
CA PRO A 17 -1.88 5.73 -13.52
C PRO A 17 -2.59 5.14 -12.32
N LEU A 18 -1.81 4.76 -11.32
CA LEU A 18 -2.36 4.14 -10.13
C LEU A 18 -3.40 5.01 -9.43
N TRP A 19 -3.21 6.32 -9.41
CA TRP A 19 -4.15 7.20 -8.75
C TRP A 19 -5.54 7.17 -9.39
N LYS A 20 -5.63 6.71 -10.64
CA LYS A 20 -6.92 6.61 -11.30
C LYS A 20 -7.65 5.33 -10.96
N ILE A 21 -6.91 4.28 -10.63
CA ILE A 21 -7.54 2.98 -10.35
C ILE A 21 -7.65 2.67 -8.88
N ALA A 22 -6.94 3.41 -8.02
CA ALA A 22 -7.05 3.21 -6.59
C ALA A 22 -8.37 3.82 -6.10
N PRO A 23 -9.07 3.14 -5.20
CA PRO A 23 -10.34 3.68 -4.72
C PRO A 23 -10.14 4.94 -3.91
N THR A 24 -11.03 5.90 -4.07
CA THR A 24 -11.01 7.13 -3.30
C THR A 24 -12.07 7.16 -2.21
N ARG A 25 -12.93 6.14 -2.18
CA ARG A 25 -13.98 6.06 -1.18
C ARG A 25 -14.10 4.64 -0.68
N ASP A 26 -14.51 4.49 0.57
CA ASP A 26 -14.72 3.17 1.13
C ASP A 26 -16.10 2.65 0.73
N LYS A 27 -16.47 1.48 1.25
CA LYS A 27 -17.72 0.83 0.89
C LYS A 27 -18.95 1.64 1.25
N LYS A 28 -18.82 2.53 2.22
CA LYS A 28 -19.94 3.33 2.68
C LYS A 28 -19.98 4.68 1.99
N GLY A 29 -19.11 4.91 1.02
CA GLY A 29 -19.05 6.17 0.32
C GLY A 29 -18.23 7.23 1.01
N ASN A 30 -17.61 6.91 2.14
CA ASN A 30 -16.74 7.84 2.83
C ASN A 30 -15.40 7.91 2.11
N ARG A 31 -14.73 9.05 2.29
CA ARG A 31 -13.45 9.24 1.65
C ARG A 31 -12.42 8.26 2.21
N ALA A 32 -11.65 7.64 1.33
CA ALA A 32 -10.58 6.74 1.75
C ALA A 32 -9.34 7.55 2.10
N SER A 33 -8.48 6.97 2.92
CA SER A 33 -7.17 7.52 3.21
C SER A 33 -6.13 6.73 2.45
N ASP A 34 -5.02 7.36 2.16
CA ASP A 34 -3.94 6.74 1.41
C ASP A 34 -2.63 6.84 2.15
N LEU A 35 -1.81 5.82 1.97
CA LEU A 35 -0.47 5.76 2.51
C LEU A 35 0.48 5.42 1.37
N LEU A 36 1.54 6.19 1.23
CA LEU A 36 2.56 5.92 0.23
C LEU A 36 3.89 5.71 0.93
N MET A 37 4.54 4.58 0.66
CA MET A 37 5.85 4.28 1.21
C MET A 37 6.83 3.98 0.08
N ILE A 38 8.10 4.25 0.32
CA ILE A 38 9.17 3.85 -0.58
C ILE A 38 9.90 2.70 0.07
N ILE A 39 10.19 1.65 -0.70
CA ILE A 39 11.01 0.54 -0.24
C ILE A 39 12.32 0.66 -1.02
N PRO A 40 13.35 1.26 -0.42
CA PRO A 40 14.55 1.62 -1.17
C PRO A 40 15.19 0.44 -1.88
N LYS A 41 15.55 0.65 -3.15
CA LYS A 41 16.27 -0.33 -3.95
C LYS A 41 15.57 -1.66 -4.15
N LEU A 42 14.28 -1.72 -3.94
CA LEU A 42 13.56 -2.99 -4.03
C LEU A 42 13.77 -3.67 -5.38
N LYS A 43 13.64 -2.94 -6.47
CA LYS A 43 13.74 -3.57 -7.79
C LYS A 43 15.13 -4.10 -8.10
N THR A 44 16.16 -3.65 -7.37
CA THR A 44 17.53 -4.13 -7.61
C THR A 44 17.86 -5.35 -6.77
N LYS A 45 16.96 -5.80 -5.92
CA LYS A 45 17.21 -6.96 -5.09
C LYS A 45 17.00 -8.24 -5.86
N PRO A 46 17.61 -9.34 -5.40
CA PRO A 46 17.35 -10.64 -6.03
C PRO A 46 15.88 -11.02 -5.95
N ARG A 47 15.43 -11.83 -6.89
CA ARG A 47 14.03 -12.23 -6.96
C ARG A 47 13.51 -12.79 -5.63
N HIS A 48 14.29 -13.65 -4.97
CA HIS A 48 13.81 -14.24 -3.72
C HIS A 48 13.61 -13.19 -2.63
N HIS A 49 14.44 -12.16 -2.62
CA HIS A 49 14.30 -11.09 -1.67
C HIS A 49 13.04 -10.28 -1.95
N ILE A 50 12.79 -10.00 -3.24
CA ILE A 50 11.58 -9.28 -3.63
C ILE A 50 10.34 -10.06 -3.22
N GLN A 51 10.34 -11.37 -3.48
CA GLN A 51 9.20 -12.20 -3.12
C GLN A 51 8.98 -12.24 -1.62
N ARG A 52 10.06 -12.28 -0.86
CA ARG A 52 9.95 -12.24 0.60
C ARG A 52 9.35 -10.91 1.05
N THR A 53 9.82 -9.81 0.48
CA THR A 53 9.30 -8.50 0.83
C THR A 53 7.80 -8.40 0.54
N LEU A 54 7.38 -8.90 -0.62
CA LEU A 54 5.95 -8.88 -0.97
C LEU A 54 5.14 -9.74 0.00
N SER A 55 5.69 -10.87 0.43
CA SER A 55 5.01 -11.73 1.40
C SER A 55 4.89 -11.02 2.75
N GLU A 56 5.93 -10.30 3.16
CA GLU A 56 5.90 -9.57 4.42
C GLU A 56 4.87 -8.45 4.37
N ILE A 57 4.77 -7.76 3.24
CA ILE A 57 3.75 -6.73 3.07
C ILE A 57 2.37 -7.35 3.20
N ASP A 58 2.16 -8.49 2.56
CA ASP A 58 0.88 -9.18 2.61
C ASP A 58 0.53 -9.56 4.05
N LEU A 59 1.50 -10.10 4.79
CA LEU A 59 1.28 -10.46 6.19
C LEU A 59 0.90 -9.25 7.04
N ALA A 60 1.59 -8.14 6.82
CA ALA A 60 1.29 -6.93 7.56
C ALA A 60 -0.12 -6.44 7.27
N LEU A 61 -0.51 -6.43 6.00
CA LEU A 61 -1.80 -5.90 5.59
C LEU A 61 -2.96 -6.83 5.94
N LYS A 62 -2.70 -8.13 6.09
CA LYS A 62 -3.74 -9.07 6.47
C LYS A 62 -4.35 -8.72 7.82
N GLN A 63 -3.60 -8.10 8.69
CA GLN A 63 -4.10 -7.70 9.99
C GLN A 63 -5.21 -6.67 9.85
N PHE A 64 -5.26 -5.98 8.71
CA PHE A 64 -6.22 -4.91 8.46
C PHE A 64 -7.11 -5.21 7.27
N ARG A 65 -7.27 -6.49 6.94
CA ARG A 65 -7.93 -6.86 5.69
C ARG A 65 -9.35 -6.35 5.53
N HIS A 66 -10.03 -6.08 6.62
CA HIS A 66 -11.39 -5.53 6.54
C HIS A 66 -11.39 -4.02 6.34
N LEU A 67 -10.23 -3.40 6.47
CA LEU A 67 -10.10 -1.95 6.41
C LEU A 67 -9.30 -1.49 5.20
N VAL A 68 -8.46 -2.36 4.65
CA VAL A 68 -7.67 -2.03 3.47
C VAL A 68 -8.52 -2.19 2.23
N LEU A 69 -8.57 -1.15 1.41
CA LEU A 69 -9.36 -1.15 0.20
C LEU A 69 -8.55 -1.52 -1.04
N PHE A 70 -7.26 -1.19 -1.03
CA PHE A 70 -6.42 -1.40 -2.18
C PHE A 70 -4.95 -1.33 -1.75
N ALA A 71 -4.12 -2.13 -2.35
CA ALA A 71 -2.68 -2.06 -2.13
C ALA A 71 -1.96 -2.45 -3.41
N ASN A 72 -0.91 -1.73 -3.72
CA ASN A 72 -0.15 -1.99 -4.94
C ASN A 72 1.32 -1.67 -4.73
N VAL A 73 2.19 -2.55 -5.21
CA VAL A 73 3.63 -2.31 -5.22
C VAL A 73 4.05 -2.00 -6.65
N ASP A 74 4.66 -0.83 -6.84
CA ASP A 74 5.18 -0.44 -8.13
C ASP A 74 6.68 -0.68 -8.12
N MET A 75 7.12 -1.71 -8.84
CA MET A 75 8.53 -2.07 -8.86
C MET A 75 9.40 -1.06 -9.57
N LYS A 76 8.82 -0.30 -10.47
CA LYS A 76 9.57 0.70 -11.20
C LYS A 76 9.95 1.87 -10.30
N LEU A 77 9.06 2.23 -9.41
CA LEU A 77 9.27 3.35 -8.50
C LEU A 77 9.69 2.90 -7.10
N ASN A 78 9.70 1.60 -6.84
CA ASN A 78 10.00 1.04 -5.51
C ASN A 78 9.02 1.56 -4.46
N THR A 79 7.74 1.68 -4.83
CA THR A 79 6.75 2.24 -3.92
C THR A 79 5.66 1.24 -3.57
N LEU A 80 5.09 1.44 -2.40
CA LEU A 80 3.90 0.72 -1.95
C LEU A 80 2.83 1.76 -1.68
N TRP A 81 1.68 1.61 -2.32
CA TRP A 81 0.52 2.49 -2.12
C TRP A 81 -0.58 1.66 -1.49
N VAL A 82 -1.11 2.11 -0.36
CA VAL A 82 -2.20 1.44 0.34
C VAL A 82 -3.34 2.43 0.55
N SER A 83 -4.55 2.04 0.12
CA SER A 83 -5.76 2.81 0.41
C SER A 83 -6.55 2.06 1.47
N PHE A 84 -7.11 2.76 2.42
CA PHE A 84 -7.82 2.15 3.52
C PHE A 84 -8.92 3.07 4.03
N GLU A 85 -9.80 2.52 4.85
CA GLU A 85 -10.89 3.32 5.41
C GLU A 85 -10.32 4.41 6.30
N ALA A 86 -10.89 5.61 6.20
CA ALA A 86 -10.39 6.74 6.96
C ALA A 86 -10.89 6.69 8.40
N LYS A 87 -10.10 6.06 9.26
CA LYS A 87 -10.41 5.93 10.66
C LYS A 87 -9.28 6.51 11.51
N PRO A 88 -9.62 7.15 12.64
CA PRO A 88 -8.58 7.73 13.49
C PRO A 88 -7.56 6.69 13.91
N GLY A 89 -6.28 7.02 13.77
CA GLY A 89 -5.21 6.14 14.19
C GLY A 89 -4.84 5.04 13.21
N LEU A 90 -5.67 4.79 12.21
CA LEU A 90 -5.42 3.66 11.32
C LEU A 90 -4.17 3.87 10.45
N PHE A 91 -3.92 5.10 10.01
CA PHE A 91 -2.71 5.41 9.27
C PHE A 91 -1.47 4.98 10.06
N ALA A 92 -1.42 5.37 11.33
CA ALA A 92 -0.27 5.05 12.16
C ALA A 92 -0.16 3.56 12.42
N GLU A 93 -1.28 2.88 12.60
CA GLU A 93 -1.27 1.44 12.85
C GLU A 93 -0.79 0.66 11.65
N ILE A 94 -1.27 1.00 10.47
CA ILE A 94 -0.85 0.31 9.25
C ILE A 94 0.62 0.60 8.97
N THR A 95 1.04 1.86 9.16
CA THR A 95 2.43 2.23 8.97
C THR A 95 3.35 1.44 9.90
N ALA A 96 2.96 1.34 11.17
CA ALA A 96 3.78 0.61 12.14
C ALA A 96 3.88 -0.87 11.78
N ALA A 97 2.78 -1.48 11.34
CA ALA A 97 2.81 -2.88 10.96
C ALA A 97 3.70 -3.10 9.75
N LEU A 98 3.60 -2.22 8.76
CA LEU A 98 4.44 -2.33 7.57
C LEU A 98 5.92 -2.16 7.90
N LYS A 99 6.25 -1.22 8.77
CA LYS A 99 7.64 -1.03 9.17
C LYS A 99 8.17 -2.18 10.00
N LEU A 100 7.30 -2.84 10.74
CA LEU A 100 7.71 -4.00 11.50
C LEU A 100 8.11 -5.15 10.57
N HIS A 101 7.35 -5.34 9.51
CA HIS A 101 7.61 -6.42 8.54
C HIS A 101 8.64 -6.05 7.49
N VAL A 102 8.72 -4.76 7.13
CA VAL A 102 9.67 -4.27 6.14
C VAL A 102 10.34 -3.02 6.72
N PRO A 103 11.35 -3.24 7.58
CA PRO A 103 11.96 -2.13 8.33
C PRO A 103 12.56 -1.02 7.47
N GLU A 104 13.00 -1.36 6.27
CA GLU A 104 13.61 -0.36 5.38
C GLU A 104 12.59 0.55 4.69
N ALA A 105 11.31 0.23 4.78
CA ALA A 105 10.29 1.05 4.14
C ALA A 105 10.18 2.41 4.81
N VAL A 106 10.00 3.44 4.00
CA VAL A 106 9.94 4.82 4.47
C VAL A 106 8.65 5.46 4.01
N VAL A 107 7.93 6.09 4.93
CA VAL A 107 6.70 6.79 4.58
C VAL A 107 7.03 8.05 3.79
N VAL A 108 6.39 8.20 2.63
CA VAL A 108 6.55 9.42 1.85
C VAL A 108 5.59 10.49 2.35
N GLY A 109 4.37 10.07 2.70
CA GLY A 109 3.40 11.01 3.22
C GLY A 109 2.02 10.41 3.29
N ASP A 110 1.12 11.20 3.87
CA ASP A 110 -0.29 10.85 3.96
C ASP A 110 -0.98 11.55 2.80
N MET A 111 -1.26 10.78 1.75
CA MET A 111 -1.86 11.35 0.56
C MET A 111 -3.25 11.93 0.79
N SER A 112 -3.96 11.40 1.78
CA SER A 112 -5.29 11.92 2.04
C SER A 112 -5.26 13.36 2.53
N ALA A 113 -4.20 13.75 3.22
CA ALA A 113 -4.07 15.14 3.67
C ALA A 113 -3.95 16.08 2.48
N ARG A 114 -3.31 15.64 1.40
CA ARG A 114 -3.19 16.46 0.20
C ARG A 114 -4.50 16.56 -0.55
N LEU A 115 -5.25 15.48 -0.55
CA LEU A 115 -6.51 15.45 -1.27
C LEU A 115 -7.59 16.25 -0.59
N ASN A 116 -7.43 16.51 0.69
CA ASN A 116 -8.42 17.25 1.45
C ASN A 116 -8.29 18.76 1.34
N LYS A 117 -7.33 19.23 0.61
CA LYS A 117 -7.13 20.67 0.48
C LYS A 117 -8.00 21.28 -0.57
#